data_b203530461c95ba824f7fb08650d3000
#
_entry.id   b203530461c95ba824f7fb08650d3000
#
_cell.length_a   1.000
_cell.length_b   1.000
_cell.length_c   1.000
_cell.angle_alpha   90.00
_cell.angle_beta   90.00
_cell.angle_gamma   90.00
#
_symmetry.space_group_name_H-M   'P 1'
#
loop_
_entity.id
_entity.type
_entity.pdbx_description
1 polymer ?
#
loop_
_entity_poly.entity_id
_entity_poly.type
_entity_poly.pdbx_seq_one_letter_code
_entity_poly.pdbx_strand_id
1 'polypeptide(L)'
;MPVIAIGPPKGATSLEEIVDAMKEKRRSLDVERWIIWGMSGGSFLGQLYAHMYPTAVAGLILASSGPYFRTTVEDPDCILSPRNSAWSAKLSAAGLLDGEYEMGPTAWEIVAGVGWVFRRASGAALVVSPEEPSVEMQRIMPALWVYDARPWLGTIRAPTLVLCGTADPVVPLRHAETLAALMPNARFVAIDGAGHIPLTDHRVEVEGEVRTFLQSL
;
A
#
# COMPACT_ATOMS: atom_id res chain seq x y z
N MET A 1 -20.52 -2.41 11.13
CA MET A 1 -19.35 -3.30 11.31
C MET A 1 -18.26 -2.50 12.01
N PRO A 2 -17.69 -2.96 13.11
CA PRO A 2 -16.62 -2.23 13.78
C PRO A 2 -15.36 -2.22 12.91
N VAL A 3 -14.65 -1.10 12.88
CA VAL A 3 -13.39 -0.91 12.17
C VAL A 3 -12.28 -0.69 13.21
N ILE A 4 -11.15 -1.37 13.02
CA ILE A 4 -10.00 -1.29 13.91
C ILE A 4 -8.79 -0.94 13.06
N ALA A 5 -8.11 0.15 13.41
CA ALA A 5 -6.82 0.48 12.84
C ALA A 5 -5.72 -0.30 13.58
N ILE A 6 -4.84 -0.94 12.81
CA ILE A 6 -3.70 -1.69 13.36
C ILE A 6 -2.43 -1.12 12.71
N GLY A 7 -1.54 -0.62 13.54
CA GLY A 7 -0.19 -0.23 13.16
C GLY A 7 0.84 -1.28 13.57
N PRO A 8 2.10 -1.15 13.11
CA PRO A 8 3.18 -2.02 13.54
C PRO A 8 3.40 -1.93 15.05
N PRO A 9 3.63 -3.07 15.73
CA PRO A 9 3.95 -3.06 17.14
C PRO A 9 5.32 -2.39 17.38
N LYS A 10 5.46 -1.76 18.54
CA LYS A 10 6.71 -1.10 18.92
C LYS A 10 7.87 -2.08 18.85
N GLY A 11 8.90 -1.72 18.10
CA GLY A 11 10.12 -2.51 17.97
C GLY A 11 10.09 -3.60 16.89
N ALA A 12 9.00 -3.74 16.12
CA ALA A 12 8.95 -4.68 15.00
C ALA A 12 10.10 -4.44 14.00
N THR A 13 10.68 -5.52 13.53
CA THR A 13 11.80 -5.54 12.57
C THR A 13 11.49 -6.37 11.31
N SER A 14 10.40 -7.12 11.32
CA SER A 14 9.94 -7.91 10.18
C SER A 14 8.45 -7.75 9.92
N LEU A 15 8.01 -8.12 8.72
CA LEU A 15 6.59 -8.08 8.36
C LEU A 15 5.82 -9.20 9.07
N GLU A 16 6.45 -10.33 9.31
CA GLU A 16 5.89 -11.48 10.03
C GLU A 16 5.55 -11.12 11.48
N GLU A 17 6.42 -10.36 12.17
CA GLU A 17 6.14 -9.86 13.53
C GLU A 17 4.90 -8.97 13.57
N ILE A 18 4.70 -8.13 12.55
CA ILE A 18 3.50 -7.29 12.44
C ILE A 18 2.26 -8.16 12.19
N VAL A 19 2.36 -9.11 11.27
CA VAL A 19 1.27 -10.04 10.93
C VAL A 19 0.89 -10.92 12.12
N ASP A 20 1.87 -11.38 12.92
CA ASP A 20 1.62 -12.12 14.15
C ASP A 20 0.91 -11.23 15.20
N ALA A 21 1.31 -9.96 15.34
CA ALA A 21 0.62 -9.02 16.22
C ALA A 21 -0.83 -8.77 15.75
N MET A 22 -1.08 -8.70 14.44
CA MET A 22 -2.44 -8.62 13.89
C MET A 22 -3.26 -9.86 14.26
N LYS A 23 -2.68 -11.05 14.17
CA LYS A 23 -3.32 -12.32 14.58
C LYS A 23 -3.70 -12.31 16.06
N GLU A 24 -2.77 -11.91 16.93
CA GLU A 24 -3.04 -11.83 18.38
C GLU A 24 -4.11 -10.76 18.69
N LYS A 25 -4.09 -9.64 17.97
CA LYS A 25 -5.16 -8.63 18.10
C LYS A 25 -6.52 -9.18 17.70
N ARG A 26 -6.61 -9.90 16.57
CA ARG A 26 -7.85 -10.55 16.14
C ARG A 26 -8.37 -11.51 17.22
N ARG A 27 -7.49 -12.35 17.78
CA ARG A 27 -7.84 -13.30 18.85
C ARG A 27 -8.32 -12.62 20.12
N SER A 28 -7.66 -11.54 20.54
CA SER A 28 -8.05 -10.78 21.73
C SER A 28 -9.44 -10.13 21.62
N LEU A 29 -9.98 -10.02 20.41
CA LEU A 29 -11.30 -9.49 20.12
C LEU A 29 -12.36 -10.59 19.90
N ASP A 30 -11.96 -11.85 20.07
CA ASP A 30 -12.81 -13.03 19.82
C ASP A 30 -13.43 -13.03 18.40
N VAL A 31 -12.66 -12.57 17.42
CA VAL A 31 -13.06 -12.53 16.01
C VAL A 31 -12.50 -13.75 15.30
N GLU A 32 -13.38 -14.63 14.81
CA GLU A 32 -12.95 -15.84 14.08
C GLU A 32 -12.34 -15.49 12.73
N ARG A 33 -13.02 -14.67 11.96
CA ARG A 33 -12.57 -14.20 10.64
C ARG A 33 -12.82 -12.70 10.50
N TRP A 34 -11.90 -12.01 9.88
CA TRP A 34 -12.05 -10.59 9.63
C TRP A 34 -11.82 -10.22 8.16
N ILE A 35 -12.24 -9.03 7.79
CA ILE A 35 -11.92 -8.42 6.52
C ILE A 35 -10.73 -7.49 6.75
N ILE A 36 -9.71 -7.60 5.91
CA ILE A 36 -8.53 -6.76 6.00
C ILE A 36 -8.59 -5.71 4.90
N TRP A 37 -8.48 -4.45 5.27
CA TRP A 37 -8.27 -3.36 4.36
C TRP A 37 -6.83 -2.88 4.49
N GLY A 38 -6.03 -3.13 3.45
CA GLY A 38 -4.67 -2.62 3.32
C GLY A 38 -4.58 -1.58 2.20
N MET A 39 -3.86 -0.48 2.46
CA MET A 39 -3.53 0.51 1.45
C MET A 39 -2.02 0.68 1.39
N SER A 40 -1.44 0.76 0.18
CA SER A 40 0.01 0.91 -0.02
C SER A 40 0.79 -0.14 0.78
N GLY A 41 1.67 0.26 1.71
CA GLY A 41 2.39 -0.65 2.61
C GLY A 41 1.49 -1.62 3.40
N GLY A 42 0.29 -1.18 3.80
CA GLY A 42 -0.70 -2.03 4.48
C GLY A 42 -1.24 -3.16 3.61
N SER A 43 -1.20 -3.01 2.27
CA SER A 43 -1.59 -4.08 1.36
C SER A 43 -0.63 -5.27 1.39
N PHE A 44 0.68 -5.03 1.55
CA PHE A 44 1.67 -6.11 1.71
C PHE A 44 1.41 -6.92 2.98
N LEU A 45 1.06 -6.23 4.08
CA LEU A 45 0.68 -6.90 5.32
C LEU A 45 -0.60 -7.71 5.18
N GLY A 46 -1.60 -7.18 4.45
CA GLY A 46 -2.84 -7.91 4.14
C GLY A 46 -2.60 -9.17 3.31
N GLN A 47 -1.76 -9.08 2.29
CA GLN A 47 -1.33 -10.22 1.47
C GLN A 47 -0.62 -11.28 2.32
N LEU A 48 0.39 -10.87 3.11
CA LEU A 48 1.16 -11.77 3.96
C LEU A 48 0.29 -12.42 5.04
N TYR A 49 -0.61 -11.66 5.67
CA TYR A 49 -1.56 -12.20 6.65
C TYR A 49 -2.46 -13.28 6.04
N ALA A 50 -3.00 -13.02 4.85
CA ALA A 50 -3.86 -13.99 4.18
C ALA A 50 -3.10 -15.25 3.74
N HIS A 51 -1.82 -15.14 3.42
CA HIS A 51 -0.96 -16.28 3.15
C HIS A 51 -0.69 -17.10 4.42
N MET A 52 -0.28 -16.45 5.53
CA MET A 52 0.07 -17.11 6.78
C MET A 52 -1.15 -17.65 7.54
N TYR A 53 -2.30 -16.96 7.46
CA TYR A 53 -3.51 -17.28 8.22
C TYR A 53 -4.77 -17.33 7.33
N PRO A 54 -4.82 -18.21 6.32
CA PRO A 54 -5.87 -18.20 5.29
C PRO A 54 -7.27 -18.45 5.85
N THR A 55 -7.40 -19.21 6.93
CA THR A 55 -8.70 -19.49 7.55
C THR A 55 -9.25 -18.33 8.38
N ALA A 56 -8.41 -17.36 8.72
CA ALA A 56 -8.78 -16.20 9.52
C ALA A 56 -9.24 -14.97 8.68
N VAL A 57 -9.24 -15.09 7.35
CA VAL A 57 -9.60 -14.00 6.44
C VAL A 57 -10.95 -14.29 5.79
N ALA A 58 -11.90 -13.37 5.94
CA ALA A 58 -13.20 -13.39 5.27
C ALA A 58 -13.12 -12.70 3.91
N GLY A 59 -12.30 -11.67 3.77
CA GLY A 59 -12.08 -10.94 2.53
C GLY A 59 -10.89 -9.99 2.65
N LEU A 60 -10.34 -9.58 1.50
CA LEU A 60 -9.25 -8.62 1.39
C LEU A 60 -9.69 -7.42 0.55
N ILE A 61 -9.31 -6.23 0.96
CA ILE A 61 -9.37 -5.01 0.16
C ILE A 61 -7.94 -4.46 0.10
N LEU A 62 -7.34 -4.51 -1.07
CA LEU A 62 -5.94 -4.13 -1.30
C LEU A 62 -5.91 -2.93 -2.24
N ALA A 63 -5.55 -1.77 -1.71
CA ALA A 63 -5.57 -0.52 -2.46
C ALA A 63 -4.14 -0.02 -2.72
N SER A 64 -3.90 0.49 -3.93
CA SER A 64 -2.67 1.20 -4.32
C SER A 64 -1.41 0.42 -3.99
N SER A 65 -1.32 -0.82 -4.48
CA SER A 65 -0.22 -1.75 -4.19
C SER A 65 0.00 -2.74 -5.34
N GLY A 66 1.10 -3.45 -5.27
CA GLY A 66 1.48 -4.52 -6.19
C GLY A 66 1.83 -5.81 -5.44
N PRO A 67 2.33 -6.83 -6.14
CA PRO A 67 2.77 -8.08 -5.53
C PRO A 67 4.20 -8.03 -4.98
N TYR A 68 4.92 -6.93 -5.18
CA TYR A 68 6.32 -6.73 -4.79
C TYR A 68 6.58 -5.25 -4.51
N PHE A 69 7.55 -4.97 -3.64
CA PHE A 69 7.87 -3.59 -3.29
C PHE A 69 8.96 -3.01 -4.20
N ARG A 70 10.16 -3.61 -4.20
CA ARG A 70 11.32 -3.10 -4.94
C ARG A 70 11.03 -2.87 -6.43
N THR A 71 10.43 -3.84 -7.11
CA THR A 71 10.13 -3.75 -8.55
C THR A 71 9.17 -2.59 -8.84
N THR A 72 8.21 -2.31 -7.95
CA THR A 72 7.32 -1.16 -8.08
C THR A 72 8.09 0.16 -7.93
N VAL A 73 8.96 0.25 -6.95
CA VAL A 73 9.76 1.47 -6.71
C VAL A 73 10.79 1.71 -7.81
N GLU A 74 11.37 0.66 -8.40
CA GLU A 74 12.33 0.77 -9.50
C GLU A 74 11.67 1.00 -10.88
N ASP A 75 10.34 0.93 -10.96
CA ASP A 75 9.60 1.17 -12.19
C ASP A 75 9.78 2.62 -12.67
N PRO A 76 10.13 2.86 -13.96
CA PRO A 76 10.39 4.21 -14.46
C PRO A 76 9.16 5.15 -14.40
N ASP A 77 7.94 4.61 -14.29
CA ASP A 77 6.74 5.43 -14.12
C ASP A 77 6.42 5.72 -12.64
N CYS A 78 7.09 5.05 -11.70
CA CYS A 78 6.98 5.35 -10.27
C CYS A 78 7.70 6.66 -9.95
N ILE A 79 7.04 7.57 -9.25
CA ILE A 79 7.62 8.86 -8.81
C ILE A 79 8.87 8.66 -7.92
N LEU A 80 8.92 7.54 -7.20
CA LEU A 80 10.03 7.19 -6.31
C LEU A 80 11.21 6.56 -7.07
N SER A 81 11.05 6.30 -8.37
CA SER A 81 12.09 5.66 -9.16
C SER A 81 13.20 6.64 -9.53
N PRO A 82 14.47 6.27 -9.28
CA PRO A 82 15.60 7.03 -9.78
C PRO A 82 15.67 7.07 -11.32
N ARG A 83 14.90 6.20 -11.99
CA ARG A 83 14.77 6.18 -13.45
C ARG A 83 13.72 7.15 -13.96
N ASN A 84 12.90 7.74 -13.09
CA ASN A 84 11.86 8.70 -13.46
C ASN A 84 12.45 10.13 -13.55
N SER A 85 13.13 10.43 -14.65
CA SER A 85 13.80 11.72 -14.85
C SER A 85 12.84 12.91 -14.84
N ALA A 86 11.59 12.74 -15.29
CA ALA A 86 10.60 13.80 -15.30
C ALA A 86 10.18 14.24 -13.89
N TRP A 87 10.02 13.30 -12.98
CA TRP A 87 9.72 13.57 -11.59
C TRP A 87 10.96 14.03 -10.81
N SER A 88 12.12 13.41 -11.05
CA SER A 88 13.39 13.85 -10.46
C SER A 88 13.65 15.32 -10.77
N ALA A 89 13.44 15.76 -12.02
CA ALA A 89 13.60 17.16 -12.39
C ALA A 89 12.60 18.08 -11.68
N LYS A 90 11.33 17.66 -11.54
CA LYS A 90 10.30 18.44 -10.81
C LYS A 90 10.60 18.54 -9.32
N LEU A 91 11.02 17.45 -8.70
CA LEU A 91 11.38 17.41 -7.27
C LEU A 91 12.63 18.25 -6.99
N SER A 92 13.65 18.18 -7.87
CA SER A 92 14.86 19.02 -7.80
C SER A 92 14.51 20.50 -7.96
N ALA A 93 13.69 20.86 -8.94
CA ALA A 93 13.25 22.24 -9.14
C ALA A 93 12.42 22.79 -7.96
N ALA A 94 11.78 21.91 -7.19
CA ALA A 94 11.06 22.27 -5.97
C ALA A 94 11.96 22.32 -4.72
N GLY A 95 13.27 22.05 -4.85
CA GLY A 95 14.22 21.98 -3.73
C GLY A 95 13.99 20.77 -2.80
N LEU A 96 13.42 19.70 -3.35
CA LEU A 96 13.09 18.49 -2.61
C LEU A 96 14.09 17.35 -2.83
N LEU A 97 15.03 17.52 -3.76
CA LEU A 97 16.13 16.62 -4.04
C LEU A 97 17.44 17.40 -4.08
N ASP A 98 18.32 17.14 -3.15
CA ASP A 98 19.69 17.65 -3.15
C ASP A 98 20.65 16.52 -3.54
N GLY A 99 21.18 16.56 -4.78
CA GLY A 99 22.26 15.69 -5.22
C GLY A 99 21.86 14.38 -5.87
N GLU A 100 22.84 13.50 -6.08
CA GLU A 100 22.64 12.17 -6.64
C GLU A 100 21.85 11.28 -5.67
N TYR A 101 20.76 10.74 -6.16
CA TYR A 101 19.85 9.91 -5.39
C TYR A 101 20.33 8.46 -5.36
N GLU A 102 20.81 7.99 -4.22
CA GLU A 102 21.01 6.57 -3.95
C GLU A 102 19.76 5.99 -3.23
N MET A 103 19.19 4.93 -3.82
CA MET A 103 18.07 4.20 -3.22
C MET A 103 18.52 3.49 -1.94
N GLY A 104 18.20 4.08 -0.82
CA GLY A 104 18.52 3.61 0.52
C GLY A 104 17.50 4.11 1.54
N PRO A 105 17.84 4.23 2.82
CA PRO A 105 16.96 4.77 3.87
C PRO A 105 16.40 6.16 3.56
N THR A 106 17.07 6.94 2.72
CA THR A 106 16.63 8.22 2.15
C THR A 106 15.39 8.13 1.26
N ALA A 107 14.97 6.94 0.81
CA ALA A 107 13.69 6.78 0.07
C ALA A 107 12.48 7.34 0.87
N TRP A 108 12.57 7.36 2.18
CA TRP A 108 11.50 7.93 3.02
C TRP A 108 11.48 9.45 3.06
N GLU A 109 12.60 10.11 2.99
CA GLU A 109 12.63 11.58 2.87
C GLU A 109 11.92 12.01 1.59
N ILE A 110 12.05 11.20 0.54
CA ILE A 110 11.34 11.40 -0.72
C ILE A 110 9.84 11.07 -0.59
N VAL A 111 9.45 10.00 0.08
CA VAL A 111 8.03 9.70 0.34
C VAL A 111 7.40 10.82 1.15
N ALA A 112 8.06 11.34 2.16
CA ALA A 112 7.62 12.52 2.91
C ALA A 112 7.56 13.77 2.01
N GLY A 113 8.55 13.98 1.15
CA GLY A 113 8.59 15.04 0.15
C GLY A 113 7.48 14.91 -0.90
N VAL A 114 7.23 13.70 -1.39
CA VAL A 114 6.13 13.38 -2.30
C VAL A 114 4.78 13.68 -1.66
N GLY A 115 4.55 13.29 -0.43
CA GLY A 115 3.34 13.64 0.32
C GLY A 115 3.14 15.15 0.42
N TRP A 116 4.22 15.93 0.48
CA TRP A 116 4.18 17.37 0.51
C TRP A 116 3.94 18.00 -0.88
N VAL A 117 4.47 17.42 -1.95
CA VAL A 117 4.20 17.82 -3.35
C VAL A 117 2.74 17.56 -3.71
N PHE A 118 2.17 16.43 -3.32
CA PHE A 118 0.75 16.14 -3.52
C PHE A 118 -0.16 17.15 -2.83
N ARG A 119 0.18 17.60 -1.62
CA ARG A 119 -0.56 18.66 -0.93
C ARG A 119 -0.59 20.00 -1.70
N ARG A 120 0.52 20.37 -2.34
CA ARG A 120 0.59 21.60 -3.12
C ARG A 120 -0.11 21.51 -4.46
N ALA A 121 -0.02 20.36 -5.14
CA ALA A 121 -0.60 20.18 -6.46
C ALA A 121 -2.13 20.05 -6.43
N SER A 122 -2.70 19.43 -5.40
CA SER A 122 -4.14 19.19 -5.30
C SER A 122 -4.94 20.34 -4.69
N GLY A 123 -4.29 21.34 -4.09
CA GLY A 123 -4.97 22.41 -3.35
C GLY A 123 -5.76 21.94 -2.12
N ALA A 124 -5.85 20.64 -1.90
CA ALA A 124 -6.52 20.05 -0.75
C ALA A 124 -5.59 20.06 0.47
N ALA A 125 -6.07 20.61 1.57
CA ALA A 125 -5.39 20.58 2.86
C ALA A 125 -5.48 19.16 3.46
N LEU A 126 -4.76 18.21 2.88
CA LEU A 126 -4.52 16.94 3.54
C LEU A 126 -3.45 17.17 4.61
N VAL A 127 -3.84 17.12 5.87
CA VAL A 127 -2.92 17.18 6.99
C VAL A 127 -2.23 15.81 7.10
N VAL A 128 -1.29 15.55 6.23
CA VAL A 128 -0.22 14.61 6.52
C VAL A 128 0.90 15.48 7.08
N SER A 129 1.10 15.41 8.37
CA SER A 129 2.25 16.03 9.02
C SER A 129 3.52 15.58 8.28
N PRO A 130 4.52 16.42 8.08
CA PRO A 130 5.87 16.01 7.74
C PRO A 130 6.52 15.43 9.01
N GLU A 131 5.83 14.49 9.66
CA GLU A 131 6.46 13.70 10.68
C GLU A 131 7.47 12.81 9.97
N GLU A 132 8.67 12.79 10.47
CA GLU A 132 9.67 11.81 10.08
C GLU A 132 9.01 10.43 10.09
N PRO A 133 9.33 9.56 9.11
CA PRO A 133 8.78 8.19 9.10
C PRO A 133 8.98 7.62 10.48
N SER A 134 7.92 7.03 11.04
CA SER A 134 8.01 6.48 12.39
C SER A 134 9.21 5.55 12.47
N VAL A 135 9.87 5.53 13.62
CA VAL A 135 11.04 4.65 13.86
C VAL A 135 10.69 3.19 13.51
N GLU A 136 9.43 2.81 13.71
CA GLU A 136 8.88 1.49 13.34
C GLU A 136 8.92 1.28 11.82
N MET A 137 8.55 2.28 11.04
CA MET A 137 8.57 2.18 9.58
C MET A 137 10.00 2.05 9.05
N GLN A 138 10.95 2.85 9.57
CA GLN A 138 12.36 2.74 9.19
C GLN A 138 12.93 1.34 9.45
N ARG A 139 12.50 0.69 10.54
CA ARG A 139 12.96 -0.65 10.90
C ARG A 139 12.46 -1.74 9.95
N ILE A 140 11.26 -1.61 9.41
CA ILE A 140 10.66 -2.61 8.50
C ILE A 140 11.02 -2.39 7.03
N MET A 141 11.62 -1.25 6.67
CA MET A 141 11.98 -0.96 5.28
C MET A 141 12.88 -2.01 4.62
N PRO A 142 13.92 -2.56 5.29
CA PRO A 142 14.71 -3.64 4.68
C PRO A 142 13.89 -4.88 4.35
N ALA A 143 12.90 -5.23 5.18
CA ALA A 143 12.00 -6.35 4.94
C ALA A 143 11.02 -6.06 3.79
N LEU A 144 10.49 -4.84 3.72
CA LEU A 144 9.68 -4.39 2.59
C LEU A 144 10.48 -4.39 1.27
N TRP A 145 11.75 -3.99 1.32
CA TRP A 145 12.59 -3.91 0.12
C TRP A 145 12.74 -5.25 -0.60
N VAL A 146 12.81 -6.33 0.15
CA VAL A 146 12.93 -7.70 -0.38
C VAL A 146 11.59 -8.41 -0.55
N TYR A 147 10.49 -7.74 -0.24
CA TYR A 147 9.16 -8.34 -0.31
C TYR A 147 8.77 -8.68 -1.75
N ASP A 148 8.42 -9.94 -1.96
CA ASP A 148 7.88 -10.48 -3.22
C ASP A 148 6.87 -11.58 -2.93
N ALA A 149 5.61 -11.31 -3.18
CA ALA A 149 4.50 -12.21 -2.92
C ALA A 149 4.17 -13.14 -4.10
N ARG A 150 4.74 -12.93 -5.28
CA ARG A 150 4.41 -13.69 -6.50
C ARG A 150 4.46 -15.22 -6.31
N PRO A 151 5.42 -15.79 -5.56
CA PRO A 151 5.50 -17.24 -5.41
C PRO A 151 4.29 -17.89 -4.71
N TRP A 152 3.53 -17.13 -3.92
CA TRP A 152 2.47 -17.67 -3.08
C TRP A 152 1.11 -16.96 -3.19
N LEU A 153 0.98 -15.87 -3.94
CA LEU A 153 -0.32 -15.17 -4.13
C LEU A 153 -1.41 -16.11 -4.67
N GLY A 154 -1.05 -17.04 -5.55
CA GLY A 154 -1.97 -18.04 -6.08
C GLY A 154 -2.54 -19.01 -5.03
N THR A 155 -2.01 -19.03 -3.81
CA THR A 155 -2.52 -19.83 -2.70
C THR A 155 -3.61 -19.14 -1.90
N ILE A 156 -3.74 -17.81 -2.00
CA ILE A 156 -4.74 -17.02 -1.29
C ILE A 156 -6.12 -17.25 -1.91
N ARG A 157 -7.02 -17.86 -1.14
CA ARG A 157 -8.40 -18.19 -1.57
C ARG A 157 -9.45 -17.19 -1.08
N ALA A 158 -9.10 -16.27 -0.21
CA ALA A 158 -10.02 -15.25 0.28
C ALA A 158 -10.50 -14.38 -0.90
N PRO A 159 -11.80 -14.06 -0.98
CA PRO A 159 -12.31 -13.05 -1.90
C PRO A 159 -11.51 -11.76 -1.74
N THR A 160 -11.09 -11.16 -2.84
CA THR A 160 -10.20 -10.00 -2.81
C THR A 160 -10.70 -8.91 -3.76
N LEU A 161 -10.74 -7.68 -3.27
CA LEU A 161 -10.92 -6.48 -4.07
C LEU A 161 -9.57 -5.77 -4.18
N VAL A 162 -9.07 -5.60 -5.40
CA VAL A 162 -7.86 -4.81 -5.68
C VAL A 162 -8.29 -3.49 -6.29
N LEU A 163 -7.89 -2.37 -5.67
CA LEU A 163 -8.21 -1.00 -6.11
C LEU A 163 -6.92 -0.25 -6.45
N CYS A 164 -6.90 0.50 -7.53
CA CYS A 164 -5.79 1.41 -7.84
C CYS A 164 -6.29 2.60 -8.66
N GLY A 165 -5.75 3.79 -8.39
CA GLY A 165 -6.01 4.96 -9.22
C GLY A 165 -5.27 4.88 -10.55
N THR A 166 -5.92 5.31 -11.65
CA THR A 166 -5.27 5.32 -12.99
C THR A 166 -4.17 6.39 -13.09
N ALA A 167 -4.19 7.40 -12.22
CA ALA A 167 -3.20 8.45 -12.11
C ALA A 167 -2.28 8.28 -10.89
N ASP A 168 -2.19 7.08 -10.31
CA ASP A 168 -1.31 6.79 -9.17
C ASP A 168 0.17 6.92 -9.59
N PRO A 169 0.91 7.91 -9.06
CA PRO A 169 2.29 8.13 -9.43
C PRO A 169 3.28 7.29 -8.60
N VAL A 170 2.81 6.65 -7.53
CA VAL A 170 3.64 5.83 -6.63
C VAL A 170 3.57 4.36 -7.03
N VAL A 171 2.36 3.89 -7.34
CA VAL A 171 2.14 2.51 -7.81
C VAL A 171 1.54 2.56 -9.21
N PRO A 172 2.36 2.49 -10.26
CA PRO A 172 1.85 2.38 -11.63
C PRO A 172 0.81 1.27 -11.76
N LEU A 173 -0.31 1.56 -12.43
CA LEU A 173 -1.51 0.73 -12.49
C LEU A 173 -1.23 -0.75 -12.79
N ARG A 174 -0.27 -1.03 -13.68
CA ARG A 174 0.15 -2.39 -14.08
C ARG A 174 0.59 -3.29 -12.92
N HIS A 175 1.07 -2.70 -11.81
CA HIS A 175 1.46 -3.49 -10.63
C HIS A 175 0.25 -3.98 -9.86
N ALA A 176 -0.81 -3.17 -9.77
CA ALA A 176 -2.07 -3.58 -9.18
C ALA A 176 -2.82 -4.60 -10.07
N GLU A 177 -2.78 -4.42 -11.39
CA GLU A 177 -3.26 -5.41 -12.35
C GLU A 177 -2.54 -6.75 -12.20
N THR A 178 -1.21 -6.71 -12.08
CA THR A 178 -0.39 -7.92 -11.85
C THR A 178 -0.77 -8.61 -10.52
N LEU A 179 -0.97 -7.82 -9.45
CA LEU A 179 -1.42 -8.37 -8.17
C LEU A 179 -2.75 -9.10 -8.31
N ALA A 180 -3.74 -8.47 -8.95
CA ALA A 180 -5.06 -9.08 -9.15
C ALA A 180 -4.98 -10.33 -10.02
N ALA A 181 -4.20 -10.31 -11.10
CA ALA A 181 -4.04 -11.45 -12.01
C ALA A 181 -3.40 -12.68 -11.35
N LEU A 182 -2.58 -12.49 -10.31
CA LEU A 182 -1.94 -13.58 -9.57
C LEU A 182 -2.83 -14.17 -8.47
N MET A 183 -3.94 -13.53 -8.12
CA MET A 183 -4.84 -13.96 -7.06
C MET A 183 -6.12 -14.58 -7.66
N PRO A 184 -6.45 -15.86 -7.36
CA PRO A 184 -7.52 -16.58 -8.07
C PRO A 184 -8.93 -16.03 -7.85
N ASN A 185 -9.17 -15.35 -6.73
CA ASN A 185 -10.47 -14.79 -6.37
C ASN A 185 -10.42 -13.26 -6.26
N ALA A 186 -9.54 -12.60 -7.02
CA ALA A 186 -9.45 -11.16 -7.02
C ALA A 186 -10.33 -10.53 -8.12
N ARG A 187 -11.03 -9.45 -7.74
CA ARG A 187 -11.63 -8.49 -8.64
C ARG A 187 -10.80 -7.22 -8.65
N PHE A 188 -10.37 -6.79 -9.82
CA PHE A 188 -9.63 -5.55 -10.01
C PHE A 188 -10.59 -4.40 -10.38
N VAL A 189 -10.35 -3.22 -9.81
CA VAL A 189 -11.05 -1.98 -10.15
C VAL A 189 -10.03 -0.85 -10.27
N ALA A 190 -9.93 -0.28 -11.46
CA ALA A 190 -9.21 0.97 -11.69
C ALA A 190 -10.14 2.14 -11.43
N ILE A 191 -9.72 3.07 -10.57
CA ILE A 191 -10.47 4.30 -10.28
C ILE A 191 -9.92 5.40 -11.19
N ASP A 192 -10.73 5.85 -12.14
CA ASP A 192 -10.28 6.77 -13.19
C ASP A 192 -9.91 8.14 -12.61
N GLY A 193 -8.73 8.65 -12.99
CA GLY A 193 -8.18 9.92 -12.52
C GLY A 193 -7.71 9.95 -11.07
N ALA A 194 -7.95 8.90 -10.28
CA ALA A 194 -7.51 8.86 -8.89
C ALA A 194 -5.99 8.71 -8.77
N GLY A 195 -5.42 9.37 -7.75
CA GLY A 195 -4.02 9.23 -7.36
C GLY A 195 -3.77 8.06 -6.40
N HIS A 196 -2.67 8.16 -5.63
CA HIS A 196 -2.23 7.11 -4.71
C HIS A 196 -3.19 6.83 -3.54
N ILE A 197 -4.01 7.80 -3.16
CA ILE A 197 -4.99 7.65 -2.09
C ILE A 197 -6.40 7.88 -2.67
N PRO A 198 -6.99 6.90 -3.38
CA PRO A 198 -8.27 7.08 -4.08
C PRO A 198 -9.41 7.53 -3.17
N LEU A 199 -9.35 7.17 -1.88
CA LEU A 199 -10.34 7.61 -0.88
C LEU A 199 -10.40 9.13 -0.66
N THR A 200 -9.36 9.88 -0.99
CA THR A 200 -9.38 11.35 -0.79
C THR A 200 -10.10 12.06 -1.90
N ASP A 201 -9.87 11.65 -3.14
CA ASP A 201 -10.31 12.39 -4.31
C ASP A 201 -11.54 11.72 -4.98
N HIS A 202 -11.69 10.38 -4.82
CA HIS A 202 -12.73 9.56 -5.46
C HIS A 202 -13.51 8.73 -4.44
N ARG A 203 -13.78 9.33 -3.29
CA ARG A 203 -14.39 8.66 -2.14
C ARG A 203 -15.69 7.94 -2.47
N VAL A 204 -16.58 8.58 -3.20
CA VAL A 204 -17.92 8.04 -3.51
C VAL A 204 -17.79 6.76 -4.33
N GLU A 205 -16.91 6.77 -5.32
CA GLU A 205 -16.66 5.62 -6.19
C GLU A 205 -16.02 4.47 -5.41
N VAL A 206 -14.97 4.75 -4.63
CA VAL A 206 -14.31 3.74 -3.78
C VAL A 206 -15.27 3.15 -2.76
N GLU A 207 -16.08 3.97 -2.08
CA GLU A 207 -17.08 3.49 -1.12
C GLU A 207 -18.14 2.62 -1.80
N GLY A 208 -18.53 2.94 -3.04
CA GLY A 208 -19.45 2.14 -3.86
C GLY A 208 -18.90 0.75 -4.16
N GLU A 209 -17.65 0.69 -4.62
CA GLU A 209 -16.95 -0.55 -4.93
C GLU A 209 -16.74 -1.44 -3.70
N VAL A 210 -16.32 -0.82 -2.59
CA VAL A 210 -16.15 -1.50 -1.31
C VAL A 210 -17.49 -2.05 -0.79
N ARG A 211 -18.56 -1.25 -0.85
CA ARG A 211 -19.90 -1.70 -0.44
C ARG A 211 -20.36 -2.90 -1.27
N THR A 212 -20.19 -2.85 -2.58
CA THR A 212 -20.52 -3.96 -3.49
C THR A 212 -19.73 -5.21 -3.13
N PHE A 213 -18.45 -5.06 -2.87
CA PHE A 213 -17.60 -6.18 -2.45
C PHE A 213 -18.03 -6.77 -1.10
N LEU A 214 -18.30 -5.94 -0.10
CA LEU A 214 -18.76 -6.41 1.21
C LEU A 214 -20.10 -7.12 1.17
N GLN A 215 -20.98 -6.77 0.23
CA GLN A 215 -22.26 -7.46 0.02
C GLN A 215 -22.12 -8.81 -0.68
N SER A 216 -20.98 -9.07 -1.32
CA SER A 216 -20.70 -10.33 -2.02
C SER A 216 -20.02 -11.39 -1.14
N LEU A 217 -19.59 -11.03 0.09
CA LEU A 217 -18.98 -11.93 1.07
C LEU A 217 -20.03 -12.73 1.85
#